data_9b75772032a8024ff5c97368cecc0991
#
_entry.id   9b75772032a8024ff5c97368cecc0991
#
_cell.length_a   1.000
_cell.length_b   1.000
_cell.length_c   1.000
_cell.angle_alpha   90.00
_cell.angle_beta   90.00
_cell.angle_gamma   90.00
#
_symmetry.space_group_name_H-M   'P 1'
#
loop_
_entity.id
_entity.type
_entity.pdbx_description
1 polymer ?
#
loop_
_entity_poly.entity_id
_entity_poly.type
_entity_poly.pdbx_seq_one_letter_code
_entity_poly.pdbx_strand_id
1 'polypeptide(L)'
;MQVTEISAEGLKRELSVTVEAQDLETRLSAKLDEMKTQVRLKGFRPGKVPVAHLRNTYGKQVMTEIIQEVIGESSQKALQDKDLRPAMQPAIDFEGGLDGVVDGKDDLVYNMKFEIIPEITLADFSTLKLERPVAEVADEEVEEAIGRIAEQNTQF
;
A
#
# COMPACT_ATOMS: atom_id res chain seq x y z
N MET A 1 18.37 7.19 -5.70
CA MET A 1 17.44 6.07 -5.42
C MET A 1 17.71 4.94 -6.39
N GLN A 2 17.93 3.70 -5.90
CA GLN A 2 18.12 2.48 -6.69
C GLN A 2 17.09 1.43 -6.25
N VAL A 3 16.53 0.70 -7.22
CA VAL A 3 15.55 -0.36 -6.96
C VAL A 3 16.06 -1.66 -7.58
N THR A 4 16.27 -2.67 -6.75
CA THR A 4 16.74 -3.99 -7.16
C THR A 4 15.69 -5.03 -6.82
N GLU A 5 15.41 -5.95 -7.74
CA GLU A 5 14.51 -7.07 -7.51
C GLU A 5 15.29 -8.23 -6.90
N ILE A 6 14.88 -8.66 -5.68
CA ILE A 6 15.53 -9.76 -4.96
C ILE A 6 14.88 -11.09 -5.35
N SER A 7 13.54 -11.15 -5.37
CA SER A 7 12.80 -12.37 -5.63
C SER A 7 11.53 -12.11 -6.43
N ALA A 8 11.21 -13.04 -7.34
CA ALA A 8 10.04 -13.03 -8.19
C ALA A 8 9.47 -14.45 -8.32
N GLU A 9 8.83 -14.94 -7.25
CA GLU A 9 8.25 -16.28 -7.22
C GLU A 9 6.72 -16.22 -7.36
N GLY A 10 6.22 -16.64 -8.52
CA GLY A 10 4.79 -16.61 -8.81
C GLY A 10 4.20 -15.20 -8.72
N LEU A 11 3.29 -14.99 -7.77
CA LEU A 11 2.69 -13.67 -7.52
C LEU A 11 3.44 -12.85 -6.46
N LYS A 12 4.36 -13.48 -5.72
CA LYS A 12 5.14 -12.79 -4.69
C LYS A 12 6.32 -12.06 -5.32
N ARG A 13 6.52 -10.83 -4.88
CA ARG A 13 7.63 -9.98 -5.29
C ARG A 13 8.33 -9.42 -4.08
N GLU A 14 9.64 -9.37 -4.15
CA GLU A 14 10.49 -8.72 -3.16
C GLU A 14 11.45 -7.76 -3.86
N LEU A 15 11.35 -6.48 -3.50
CA LEU A 15 12.18 -5.42 -4.04
C LEU A 15 13.01 -4.81 -2.92
N SER A 16 14.31 -4.61 -3.16
CA SER A 16 15.17 -3.79 -2.32
C SER A 16 15.24 -2.38 -2.87
N VAL A 17 15.00 -1.41 -2.01
CA VAL A 17 15.07 0.00 -2.35
C VAL A 17 16.16 0.64 -1.51
N THR A 18 17.10 1.31 -2.18
CA THR A 18 18.18 2.06 -1.56
C THR A 18 18.01 3.54 -1.84
N VAL A 19 17.98 4.36 -0.79
CA VAL A 19 17.96 5.82 -0.87
C VAL A 19 19.24 6.34 -0.23
N GLU A 20 19.96 7.19 -0.96
CA GLU A 20 21.23 7.73 -0.51
C GLU A 20 21.07 8.68 0.67
N ALA A 21 21.99 8.61 1.65
CA ALA A 21 22.01 9.49 2.81
C ALA A 21 22.04 10.97 2.43
N GLN A 22 22.64 11.32 1.28
CA GLN A 22 22.71 12.68 0.79
C GLN A 22 21.32 13.25 0.42
N ASP A 23 20.44 12.42 -0.14
CA ASP A 23 19.05 12.82 -0.46
C ASP A 23 18.27 13.11 0.82
N LEU A 24 18.43 12.26 1.84
CA LEU A 24 17.80 12.44 3.15
C LEU A 24 18.30 13.70 3.84
N GLU A 25 19.59 13.95 3.81
CA GLU A 25 20.21 15.15 4.41
C GLU A 25 19.76 16.45 3.71
N THR A 26 19.60 16.41 2.40
CA THR A 26 19.07 17.55 1.63
C THR A 26 17.63 17.87 2.04
N ARG A 27 16.79 16.85 2.19
CA ARG A 27 15.41 17.00 2.65
C ARG A 27 15.35 17.49 4.11
N LEU A 28 16.23 16.96 4.97
CA LEU A 28 16.34 17.41 6.36
C LEU A 28 16.68 18.89 6.44
N SER A 29 17.66 19.34 5.68
CA SER A 29 18.08 20.74 5.66
C SER A 29 16.94 21.65 5.19
N ALA A 30 16.23 21.27 4.14
CA ALA A 30 15.07 22.01 3.63
C ALA A 30 13.94 22.10 4.67
N LYS A 31 13.60 20.97 5.31
CA LYS A 31 12.56 20.91 6.35
C LYS A 31 12.91 21.74 7.59
N LEU A 32 14.18 21.71 8.01
CA LEU A 32 14.66 22.53 9.13
C LEU A 32 14.65 24.04 8.80
N ASP A 33 14.95 24.42 7.57
CA ASP A 33 14.85 25.82 7.13
C ASP A 33 13.39 26.31 7.10
N GLU A 34 12.46 25.48 6.68
CA GLU A 34 11.03 25.77 6.75
C GLU A 34 10.56 25.93 8.19
N MET A 35 10.94 24.99 9.08
CA MET A 35 10.60 25.03 10.50
C MET A 35 11.14 26.28 11.19
N LYS A 36 12.25 26.85 10.76
CA LYS A 36 12.84 28.06 11.31
C LYS A 36 11.87 29.24 11.33
N THR A 37 10.95 29.30 10.36
CA THR A 37 9.96 30.37 10.27
C THR A 37 8.74 30.13 11.16
N GLN A 38 8.45 28.86 11.45
CA GLN A 38 7.23 28.42 12.16
C GLN A 38 7.45 28.25 13.67
N VAL A 39 8.63 27.79 14.07
CA VAL A 39 8.93 27.44 15.47
C VAL A 39 9.24 28.67 16.32
N ARG A 40 8.57 28.76 17.48
CA ARG A 40 8.84 29.77 18.51
C ARG A 40 9.58 29.12 19.68
N LEU A 41 10.86 29.38 19.81
CA LEU A 41 11.67 28.90 20.90
C LEU A 41 11.95 30.02 21.91
N LYS A 42 11.92 29.68 23.22
CA LYS A 42 12.29 30.62 24.29
C LYS A 42 13.76 31.05 24.10
N GLY A 43 14.01 32.36 24.09
CA GLY A 43 15.34 32.93 23.92
C GLY A 43 15.71 33.30 22.49
N PHE A 44 14.89 32.97 21.50
CA PHE A 44 15.11 33.34 20.10
C PHE A 44 13.96 34.16 19.51
N ARG A 45 14.29 35.15 18.71
CA ARG A 45 13.27 35.87 17.94
C ARG A 45 12.73 34.97 16.83
N PRO A 46 11.40 34.93 16.57
CA PRO A 46 10.83 34.14 15.48
C PRO A 46 11.56 34.37 14.15
N GLY A 47 11.90 33.27 13.45
CA GLY A 47 12.65 33.30 12.20
C GLY A 47 14.16 33.55 12.32
N LYS A 48 14.72 33.68 13.55
CA LYS A 48 16.17 33.91 13.78
C LYS A 48 16.81 32.76 14.58
N VAL A 49 16.16 31.60 14.66
CA VAL A 49 16.72 30.42 15.30
C VAL A 49 17.83 29.83 14.42
N PRO A 50 19.05 29.57 14.95
CA PRO A 50 20.10 28.93 14.16
C PRO A 50 19.69 27.51 13.76
N VAL A 51 19.91 27.13 12.48
CA VAL A 51 19.58 25.77 11.98
C VAL A 51 20.30 24.69 12.76
N ALA A 52 21.55 24.93 13.19
CA ALA A 52 22.31 23.99 14.01
C ALA A 52 21.61 23.69 15.36
N HIS A 53 20.96 24.69 15.97
CA HIS A 53 20.19 24.48 17.20
C HIS A 53 18.92 23.67 16.95
N LEU A 54 18.20 23.95 15.85
CA LEU A 54 17.04 23.16 15.43
C LEU A 54 17.43 21.71 15.14
N ARG A 55 18.55 21.49 14.44
CA ARG A 55 19.07 20.16 14.15
C ARG A 55 19.37 19.37 15.41
N ASN A 56 20.01 19.99 16.41
CA ASN A 56 20.31 19.32 17.66
C ASN A 56 19.07 18.98 18.49
N THR A 57 18.03 19.83 18.43
CA THR A 57 16.83 19.65 19.25
C THR A 57 15.78 18.77 18.57
N TYR A 58 15.58 18.96 17.25
CA TYR A 58 14.50 18.33 16.50
C TYR A 58 14.99 17.42 15.36
N GLY A 59 16.30 17.43 15.08
CA GLY A 59 16.87 16.75 13.90
C GLY A 59 16.49 15.27 13.82
N LYS A 60 16.56 14.54 14.92
CA LYS A 60 16.21 13.10 14.94
C LYS A 60 14.72 12.86 14.68
N GLN A 61 13.84 13.69 15.25
CA GLN A 61 12.40 13.58 15.05
C GLN A 61 12.04 13.90 13.59
N VAL A 62 12.58 15.01 13.06
CA VAL A 62 12.34 15.42 11.67
C VAL A 62 12.90 14.39 10.69
N MET A 63 14.08 13.81 10.98
CA MET A 63 14.65 12.74 10.15
C MET A 63 13.75 11.50 10.11
N THR A 64 13.17 11.11 11.25
CA THR A 64 12.22 9.99 11.30
C THR A 64 10.97 10.26 10.45
N GLU A 65 10.45 11.49 10.48
CA GLU A 65 9.32 11.90 9.63
C GLU A 65 9.69 11.84 8.14
N ILE A 66 10.89 12.34 7.78
CA ILE A 66 11.40 12.30 6.40
C ILE A 66 11.60 10.86 5.92
N ILE A 67 12.14 9.98 6.76
CA ILE A 67 12.31 8.56 6.42
C ILE A 67 10.95 7.94 6.08
N GLN A 68 9.91 8.18 6.88
CA GLN A 68 8.56 7.67 6.62
C GLN A 68 7.98 8.22 5.31
N GLU A 69 8.15 9.52 5.05
CA GLU A 69 7.71 10.17 3.81
C GLU A 69 8.43 9.59 2.60
N VAL A 70 9.76 9.46 2.67
CA VAL A 70 10.62 8.92 1.60
C VAL A 70 10.30 7.45 1.32
N ILE A 71 10.03 6.63 2.34
CA ILE A 71 9.60 5.25 2.16
C ILE A 71 8.29 5.19 1.38
N GLY A 72 7.30 6.04 1.73
CA GLY A 72 6.04 6.11 1.00
C GLY A 72 6.22 6.50 -0.47
N GLU A 73 6.96 7.59 -0.73
CA GLU A 73 7.22 8.09 -2.08
C GLU A 73 8.03 7.09 -2.92
N SER A 74 9.12 6.55 -2.35
CA SER A 74 10.02 5.64 -3.06
C SER A 74 9.37 4.29 -3.34
N SER A 75 8.54 3.77 -2.42
CA SER A 75 7.75 2.56 -2.64
C SER A 75 6.74 2.74 -3.76
N GLN A 76 5.99 3.85 -3.77
CA GLN A 76 5.04 4.14 -4.82
C GLN A 76 5.73 4.30 -6.18
N LYS A 77 6.85 5.00 -6.22
CA LYS A 77 7.63 5.18 -7.44
C LYS A 77 8.21 3.86 -7.95
N ALA A 78 8.75 3.01 -7.07
CA ALA A 78 9.26 1.69 -7.43
C ALA A 78 8.19 0.79 -8.07
N LEU A 79 6.95 0.84 -7.55
CA LEU A 79 5.80 0.11 -8.11
C LEU A 79 5.38 0.66 -9.48
N GLN A 80 5.36 1.99 -9.64
CA GLN A 80 5.03 2.64 -10.91
C GLN A 80 6.07 2.38 -11.99
N ASP A 81 7.36 2.49 -11.68
CA ASP A 81 8.46 2.28 -12.63
C ASP A 81 8.49 0.84 -13.18
N LYS A 82 7.99 -0.12 -12.40
CA LYS A 82 7.90 -1.54 -12.81
C LYS A 82 6.50 -1.96 -13.26
N ASP A 83 5.53 -1.03 -13.33
CA ASP A 83 4.12 -1.28 -13.67
C ASP A 83 3.49 -2.44 -12.88
N LEU A 84 3.87 -2.55 -11.59
CA LEU A 84 3.39 -3.58 -10.68
C LEU A 84 2.17 -3.08 -9.91
N ARG A 85 1.12 -3.90 -9.86
CA ARG A 85 -0.10 -3.63 -9.09
C ARG A 85 -0.15 -4.52 -7.87
N PRO A 86 0.19 -4.01 -6.69
CA PRO A 86 0.11 -4.80 -5.47
C PRO A 86 -1.35 -5.08 -5.10
N ALA A 87 -1.63 -6.31 -4.66
CA ALA A 87 -2.96 -6.72 -4.19
C ALA A 87 -3.28 -6.14 -2.81
N MET A 88 -2.25 -5.92 -1.99
CA MET A 88 -2.34 -5.33 -0.65
C MET A 88 -1.18 -4.36 -0.43
N GLN A 89 -1.25 -3.60 0.67
CA GLN A 89 -0.17 -2.71 1.06
C GLN A 89 1.13 -3.52 1.26
N PRO A 90 2.25 -3.12 0.63
CA PRO A 90 3.53 -3.81 0.78
C PRO A 90 4.00 -3.86 2.22
N ALA A 91 4.53 -5.00 2.65
CA ALA A 91 5.24 -5.13 3.91
C ALA A 91 6.66 -4.59 3.74
N ILE A 92 7.09 -3.74 4.66
CA ILE A 92 8.40 -3.08 4.62
C ILE A 92 9.26 -3.65 5.73
N ASP A 93 10.39 -4.25 5.35
CA ASP A 93 11.41 -4.77 6.25
C ASP A 93 12.70 -3.98 6.07
N PHE A 94 13.27 -3.47 7.14
CA PHE A 94 14.53 -2.71 7.10
C PHE A 94 15.72 -3.66 7.17
N GLU A 95 16.69 -3.48 6.28
CA GLU A 95 17.99 -4.12 6.40
C GLU A 95 18.88 -3.30 7.32
N GLY A 96 19.06 -3.76 8.57
CA GLY A 96 19.86 -3.08 9.56
C GLY A 96 19.07 -2.19 10.51
N GLY A 97 19.78 -1.48 11.37
CA GLY A 97 19.18 -0.54 12.32
C GLY A 97 18.92 0.81 11.68
N LEU A 98 17.80 1.43 12.02
CA LEU A 98 17.48 2.80 11.58
C LEU A 98 18.35 3.87 12.26
N ASP A 99 19.11 3.52 13.30
CA ASP A 99 19.88 4.49 14.08
C ASP A 99 20.96 5.22 13.25
N GLY A 100 21.67 4.49 12.39
CA GLY A 100 22.67 5.07 11.50
C GLY A 100 22.06 6.00 10.42
N VAL A 101 20.89 5.62 9.91
CA VAL A 101 20.11 6.42 8.95
C VAL A 101 19.56 7.70 9.61
N VAL A 102 19.02 7.58 10.84
CA VAL A 102 18.53 8.73 11.62
C VAL A 102 19.66 9.70 11.99
N ASP A 103 20.86 9.18 12.21
CA ASP A 103 22.06 10.01 12.44
C ASP A 103 22.64 10.60 11.13
N GLY A 104 22.10 10.23 9.96
CA GLY A 104 22.52 10.74 8.64
C GLY A 104 23.87 10.20 8.15
N LYS A 105 24.28 9.02 8.65
CA LYS A 105 25.57 8.38 8.30
C LYS A 105 25.44 7.29 7.26
N ASP A 106 24.31 6.59 7.28
CA ASP A 106 24.07 5.40 6.47
C ASP A 106 22.94 5.66 5.46
N ASP A 107 23.00 4.97 4.34
CA ASP A 107 21.93 4.97 3.35
C ASP A 107 20.69 4.24 3.90
N LEU A 108 19.51 4.66 3.48
CA LEU A 108 18.27 3.97 3.81
C LEU A 108 18.09 2.79 2.86
N VAL A 109 18.23 1.57 3.39
CA VAL A 109 17.99 0.32 2.67
C VAL A 109 16.82 -0.42 3.31
N TYR A 110 15.80 -0.71 2.50
CA TYR A 110 14.66 -1.49 2.96
C TYR A 110 14.17 -2.44 1.88
N ASN A 111 13.62 -3.57 2.33
CA ASN A 111 13.01 -4.59 1.49
C ASN A 111 11.50 -4.44 1.53
N MET A 112 10.89 -4.45 0.36
CA MET A 112 9.46 -4.36 0.16
C MET A 112 8.93 -5.69 -0.36
N LYS A 113 8.08 -6.36 0.44
CA LYS A 113 7.44 -7.63 0.09
C LYS A 113 5.97 -7.41 -0.21
N PHE A 114 5.51 -7.87 -1.34
CA PHE A 114 4.11 -7.75 -1.76
C PHE A 114 3.70 -8.83 -2.74
N GLU A 115 2.40 -8.99 -2.91
CA GLU A 115 1.82 -9.86 -3.92
C GLU A 115 1.17 -9.02 -5.02
N ILE A 116 1.39 -9.42 -6.28
CA ILE A 116 0.82 -8.74 -7.44
C ILE A 116 -0.51 -9.36 -7.84
N ILE A 117 -1.39 -8.54 -8.41
CA ILE A 117 -2.61 -9.02 -9.05
C ILE A 117 -2.22 -9.60 -10.42
N PRO A 118 -2.54 -10.90 -10.70
CA PRO A 118 -2.24 -11.49 -12.00
C PRO A 118 -3.09 -10.87 -13.11
N GLU A 119 -2.55 -10.85 -14.31
CA GLU A 119 -3.35 -10.56 -15.50
C GLU A 119 -4.30 -11.71 -15.77
N ILE A 120 -5.60 -11.43 -15.71
CA ILE A 120 -6.64 -12.41 -15.95
C ILE A 120 -7.09 -12.33 -17.39
N THR A 121 -6.74 -13.34 -18.20
CA THR A 121 -7.33 -13.53 -19.54
C THR A 121 -8.69 -14.20 -19.39
N LEU A 122 -9.75 -13.47 -19.77
CA LEU A 122 -11.09 -14.03 -19.72
C LEU A 122 -11.22 -15.14 -20.76
N ALA A 123 -11.84 -16.26 -20.36
CA ALA A 123 -12.23 -17.31 -21.30
C ALA A 123 -13.31 -16.79 -22.27
N ASP A 124 -13.32 -17.31 -23.50
CA ASP A 124 -14.37 -17.01 -24.46
C ASP A 124 -15.68 -17.71 -24.03
N PHE A 125 -16.59 -16.92 -23.49
CA PHE A 125 -17.90 -17.42 -23.04
C PHE A 125 -18.79 -17.93 -24.18
N SER A 126 -18.52 -17.57 -25.44
CA SER A 126 -19.27 -18.03 -26.58
C SER A 126 -19.08 -19.53 -26.84
N THR A 127 -18.02 -20.12 -26.30
CA THR A 127 -17.72 -21.56 -26.43
C THR A 127 -18.44 -22.43 -25.39
N LEU A 128 -19.05 -21.82 -24.36
CA LEU A 128 -19.73 -22.54 -23.30
C LEU A 128 -21.09 -23.06 -23.79
N LYS A 129 -21.26 -24.37 -23.76
CA LYS A 129 -22.56 -25.02 -23.99
C LYS A 129 -23.25 -25.15 -22.64
N LEU A 130 -24.32 -24.39 -22.46
CA LEU A 130 -25.15 -24.45 -21.26
C LEU A 130 -26.42 -25.23 -21.58
N GLU A 131 -26.69 -26.26 -20.79
CA GLU A 131 -27.96 -26.98 -20.83
C GLU A 131 -28.86 -26.39 -19.74
N ARG A 132 -30.01 -25.89 -20.15
CA ARG A 132 -31.03 -25.43 -19.20
C ARG A 132 -32.02 -26.55 -18.99
N PRO A 133 -32.03 -27.26 -17.83
CA PRO A 133 -33.05 -28.22 -17.55
C PRO A 133 -34.41 -27.53 -17.44
N VAL A 134 -35.34 -27.94 -18.27
CA VAL A 134 -36.74 -27.49 -18.23
C VAL A 134 -37.57 -28.66 -17.80
N ALA A 135 -38.24 -28.55 -16.66
CA ALA A 135 -39.23 -29.50 -16.25
C ALA A 135 -40.57 -29.12 -16.88
N GLU A 136 -41.17 -30.04 -17.62
CA GLU A 136 -42.55 -29.91 -18.06
C GLU A 136 -43.45 -30.31 -16.89
N VAL A 137 -44.28 -29.39 -16.43
CA VAL A 137 -45.24 -29.64 -15.35
C VAL A 137 -46.48 -30.31 -16.00
N ALA A 138 -46.81 -31.50 -15.55
CA ALA A 138 -48.00 -32.18 -15.98
C ALA A 138 -49.28 -31.53 -15.42
N ASP A 139 -50.37 -31.56 -16.16
CA ASP A 139 -51.65 -31.01 -15.72
C ASP A 139 -52.14 -31.66 -14.41
N GLU A 140 -51.83 -32.91 -14.19
CA GLU A 140 -52.11 -33.67 -12.96
C GLU A 140 -51.41 -33.08 -11.72
N GLU A 141 -50.14 -32.60 -11.86
CA GLU A 141 -49.41 -31.95 -10.79
C GLU A 141 -50.00 -30.59 -10.41
N VAL A 142 -50.52 -29.88 -11.43
CA VAL A 142 -51.23 -28.62 -11.25
C VAL A 142 -52.53 -28.82 -10.51
N GLU A 143 -53.34 -29.82 -10.90
CA GLU A 143 -54.62 -30.16 -10.21
C GLU A 143 -54.37 -30.61 -8.77
N GLU A 144 -53.35 -31.41 -8.52
CA GLU A 144 -52.99 -31.83 -7.16
C GLU A 144 -52.54 -30.60 -6.29
N ALA A 145 -51.79 -29.69 -6.86
CA ALA A 145 -51.40 -28.48 -6.16
C ALA A 145 -52.62 -27.59 -5.82
N ILE A 146 -53.56 -27.44 -6.76
CA ILE A 146 -54.82 -26.73 -6.53
C ILE A 146 -55.66 -27.41 -5.45
N GLY A 147 -55.75 -28.76 -5.47
CA GLY A 147 -56.46 -29.54 -4.45
C GLY A 147 -55.88 -29.28 -3.05
N ARG A 148 -54.56 -29.32 -2.88
CA ARG A 148 -53.89 -29.02 -1.60
C ARG A 148 -54.16 -27.57 -1.13
N ILE A 149 -54.17 -26.60 -2.02
CA ILE A 149 -54.49 -25.23 -1.67
C ILE A 149 -55.95 -25.09 -1.24
N ALA A 150 -56.87 -25.75 -1.93
CA ALA A 150 -58.30 -25.75 -1.60
C ALA A 150 -58.56 -26.36 -0.20
N GLU A 151 -57.90 -27.52 0.10
CA GLU A 151 -58.00 -28.15 1.44
C GLU A 151 -57.48 -27.24 2.56
N GLN A 152 -56.38 -26.53 2.32
CA GLN A 152 -55.81 -25.60 3.32
C GLN A 152 -56.68 -24.36 3.54
N ASN A 153 -57.50 -23.99 2.58
CA ASN A 153 -58.39 -22.81 2.66
C ASN A 153 -59.85 -23.17 2.93
N THR A 154 -60.16 -24.37 3.33
CA THR A 154 -61.51 -24.76 3.74
C THR A 154 -61.84 -24.07 5.06
N GLN A 155 -62.73 -23.07 5.02
CA GLN A 155 -63.28 -22.45 6.23
C GLN A 155 -64.38 -23.32 6.77
N PHE A 156 -64.31 -23.66 8.06
CA PHE A 156 -65.35 -24.35 8.80
C PHE A 156 -66.34 -23.34 9.40
#